data_f330459d6368266c6a34857cb9c1805e
#
_entry.id   f330459d6368266c6a34857cb9c1805e
#
_cell.length_a   1.000
_cell.length_b   1.000
_cell.length_c   1.000
_cell.angle_alpha   90.00
_cell.angle_beta   90.00
_cell.angle_gamma   90.00
#
_symmetry.space_group_name_H-M   'P 1'
#
loop_
_entity.id
_entity.type
_entity.pdbx_description
1 polymer ?
#
loop_
_entity_poly.entity_id
_entity_poly.type
_entity_poly.pdbx_seq_one_letter_code
_entity_poly.pdbx_strand_id
1 'polypeptide(L)'
;FAPVGRGDRKSIVERCFGILNDEVIHRLIGTTRRGKIVKVEPTPQSRACLTIQEVTSLLIREILAHNQRTYEELAYINPLLIENDLVISPKNSWMISLKHGRFSARAVGADEVIARLLIPVNANITAGGIQYNNLFYECDPEIASGVRVFGRTTCEARIDDNCVDYIYVRFDKNSIFKKHYLLKKRDV
;
A
#
# COMPACT_ATOMS: atom_id res chain seq x y z
N PHE A 1 -1.99 4.92 -16.33
CA PHE A 1 -1.38 3.71 -16.92
C PHE A 1 -0.48 4.12 -18.08
N ALA A 2 0.76 3.63 -18.13
CA ALA A 2 1.60 3.83 -19.30
C ALA A 2 1.07 2.93 -20.44
N PRO A 3 0.93 3.43 -21.66
CA PRO A 3 0.53 2.59 -22.81
C PRO A 3 1.51 1.43 -22.99
N VAL A 4 1.00 0.30 -23.47
CA VAL A 4 1.82 -0.87 -23.79
C VAL A 4 2.89 -0.48 -24.81
N GLY A 5 4.16 -0.84 -24.56
CA GLY A 5 5.28 -0.53 -25.45
C GLY A 5 5.97 0.84 -25.23
N ARG A 6 5.51 1.68 -24.29
CA ARG A 6 6.12 2.97 -23.96
C ARG A 6 6.93 2.88 -22.64
N GLY A 7 8.08 2.19 -22.73
CA GLY A 7 9.01 2.04 -21.59
C GLY A 7 9.59 3.38 -21.09
N ASP A 8 9.71 4.39 -21.98
CA ASP A 8 10.16 5.74 -21.66
C ASP A 8 9.36 6.41 -20.53
N ARG A 9 8.05 6.12 -20.44
CA ARG A 9 7.19 6.66 -19.36
C ARG A 9 7.36 5.97 -18.00
N LYS A 10 8.01 4.81 -17.97
CA LYS A 10 8.33 4.11 -16.71
C LYS A 10 9.70 4.50 -16.15
N SER A 11 10.58 5.06 -16.98
CA SER A 11 11.97 5.35 -16.62
C SER A 11 12.10 6.25 -15.38
N ILE A 12 11.19 7.20 -15.19
CA ILE A 12 11.18 8.10 -14.03
C ILE A 12 10.89 7.32 -12.75
N VAL A 13 9.87 6.45 -12.76
CA VAL A 13 9.49 5.64 -11.60
C VAL A 13 10.59 4.62 -11.29
N GLU A 14 11.13 3.96 -12.31
CA GLU A 14 12.24 3.01 -12.17
C GLU A 14 13.49 3.69 -11.60
N ARG A 15 13.80 4.92 -12.04
CA ARG A 15 14.90 5.71 -11.50
C ARG A 15 14.66 6.10 -10.04
N CYS A 16 13.44 6.48 -9.65
CA CYS A 16 13.09 6.75 -8.26
C CYS A 16 13.30 5.52 -7.37
N PHE A 17 12.86 4.34 -7.82
CA PHE A 17 13.12 3.09 -7.09
C PHE A 17 14.61 2.75 -7.05
N GLY A 18 15.36 3.01 -8.13
CA GLY A 18 16.82 2.87 -8.15
C GLY A 18 17.50 3.71 -7.09
N ILE A 19 17.13 4.99 -6.98
CA ILE A 19 17.66 5.91 -5.97
C ILE A 19 17.33 5.43 -4.56
N LEU A 20 16.08 5.05 -4.28
CA LEU A 20 15.68 4.51 -2.97
C LEU A 20 16.45 3.24 -2.62
N ASN A 21 16.66 2.35 -3.59
CA ASN A 21 17.46 1.15 -3.37
C ASN A 21 18.92 1.48 -3.06
N ASP A 22 19.53 2.39 -3.81
CA ASP A 22 20.94 2.74 -3.64
C ASP A 22 21.17 3.57 -2.36
N GLU A 23 20.29 4.50 -2.03
CA GLU A 23 20.42 5.40 -0.87
C GLU A 23 19.97 4.77 0.45
N VAL A 24 19.00 3.85 0.43
CA VAL A 24 18.44 3.23 1.63
C VAL A 24 18.73 1.73 1.66
N ILE A 25 18.09 0.96 0.77
CA ILE A 25 18.04 -0.50 0.89
C ILE A 25 19.43 -1.13 0.83
N HIS A 26 20.28 -0.71 -0.11
CA HIS A 26 21.62 -1.28 -0.26
C HIS A 26 22.60 -0.89 0.85
N ARG A 27 22.25 0.06 1.71
CA ARG A 27 23.02 0.44 2.90
C ARG A 27 22.62 -0.34 4.14
N LEU A 28 21.47 -1.03 4.12
CA LEU A 28 21.00 -1.81 5.25
C LEU A 28 21.79 -3.11 5.40
N ILE A 29 22.01 -3.51 6.64
CA ILE A 29 22.62 -4.80 6.97
C ILE A 29 21.65 -5.92 6.57
N GLY A 30 22.16 -6.95 5.88
CA GLY A 30 21.34 -8.07 5.42
C GLY A 30 20.70 -7.86 4.05
N THR A 31 21.01 -6.75 3.36
CA THR A 31 20.51 -6.53 1.99
C THR A 31 21.33 -7.35 0.96
N THR A 32 20.65 -7.75 -0.12
CA THR A 32 21.32 -8.31 -1.30
C THR A 32 21.84 -7.17 -2.18
N ARG A 33 23.16 -7.01 -2.28
CA ARG A 33 23.75 -6.04 -3.19
C ARG A 33 23.58 -6.50 -4.64
N ARG A 34 22.85 -5.71 -5.46
CA ARG A 34 22.69 -5.83 -6.93
C ARG A 34 23.08 -7.19 -7.52
N GLY A 35 22.19 -8.17 -7.47
CA GLY A 35 22.22 -9.34 -8.34
C GLY A 35 23.38 -10.33 -8.23
N LYS A 36 24.40 -10.05 -7.45
CA LYS A 36 25.46 -11.03 -7.16
C LYS A 36 25.10 -11.78 -5.87
N ILE A 37 24.45 -12.92 -6.04
CA ILE A 37 24.40 -13.94 -4.99
C ILE A 37 25.83 -14.47 -4.84
N VAL A 38 26.64 -13.75 -4.11
CA VAL A 38 27.90 -14.31 -3.64
C VAL A 38 27.50 -15.30 -2.57
N LYS A 39 27.76 -16.57 -2.81
CA LYS A 39 27.67 -17.65 -1.79
C LYS A 39 28.74 -17.40 -0.71
N VAL A 40 28.53 -16.36 0.08
CA VAL A 40 29.38 -16.03 1.23
C VAL A 40 28.52 -16.23 2.46
N GLU A 41 28.92 -17.10 3.33
CA GLU A 41 28.35 -17.16 4.67
C GLU A 41 28.96 -16.06 5.55
N PRO A 42 28.15 -15.39 6.40
CA PRO A 42 26.71 -15.59 6.60
C PRO A 42 25.86 -15.00 5.46
N THR A 43 24.74 -15.66 5.15
CA THR A 43 23.81 -15.23 4.09
C THR A 43 23.19 -13.85 4.39
N PRO A 44 22.74 -13.09 3.39
CA PRO A 44 22.03 -11.82 3.64
C PRO A 44 20.87 -11.98 4.63
N GLN A 45 20.11 -13.07 4.54
CA GLN A 45 18.99 -13.36 5.44
C GLN A 45 19.43 -13.53 6.89
N SER A 46 20.57 -14.18 7.14
CA SER A 46 21.09 -14.37 8.51
C SER A 46 21.68 -13.09 9.12
N ARG A 47 21.95 -12.07 8.29
CA ARG A 47 22.42 -10.75 8.73
C ARG A 47 21.28 -9.74 8.89
N ALA A 48 20.08 -10.02 8.36
CA ALA A 48 18.94 -9.12 8.47
C ALA A 48 18.55 -8.95 9.95
N CYS A 49 18.60 -7.72 10.43
CA CYS A 49 18.34 -7.38 11.83
C CYS A 49 17.22 -6.35 12.01
N LEU A 50 16.69 -5.79 10.90
CA LEU A 50 15.63 -4.80 10.95
C LEU A 50 14.26 -5.46 10.75
N THR A 51 13.29 -4.99 11.52
CA THR A 51 11.88 -5.32 11.32
C THR A 51 11.32 -4.61 10.09
N ILE A 52 10.19 -5.09 9.58
CA ILE A 52 9.51 -4.44 8.45
C ILE A 52 9.06 -3.02 8.80
N GLN A 53 8.67 -2.75 10.07
CA GLN A 53 8.29 -1.43 10.55
C GLN A 53 9.48 -0.45 10.52
N GLU A 54 10.66 -0.90 10.95
CA GLU A 54 11.88 -0.09 10.91
C GLU A 54 12.29 0.24 9.48
N VAL A 55 12.27 -0.73 8.57
CA VAL A 55 12.55 -0.51 7.15
C VAL A 55 11.54 0.45 6.54
N THR A 56 10.25 0.27 6.84
CA THR A 56 9.19 1.19 6.37
C THR A 56 9.42 2.61 6.86
N SER A 57 9.78 2.78 8.12
CA SER A 57 10.06 4.09 8.72
C SER A 57 11.27 4.77 8.06
N LEU A 58 12.31 4.01 7.75
CA LEU A 58 13.49 4.51 7.03
C LEU A 58 13.14 4.97 5.61
N LEU A 59 12.35 4.17 4.88
CA LEU A 59 11.89 4.50 3.54
C LEU A 59 11.02 5.77 3.53
N ILE A 60 10.06 5.87 4.44
CA ILE A 60 9.21 7.07 4.55
C ILE A 60 10.07 8.31 4.82
N ARG A 61 11.02 8.22 5.76
CA ARG A 61 11.92 9.33 6.07
C ARG A 61 12.72 9.78 4.84
N GLU A 62 13.25 8.84 4.08
CA GLU A 62 14.03 9.18 2.88
C GLU A 62 13.16 9.77 1.76
N ILE A 63 11.95 9.25 1.55
CA ILE A 63 10.98 9.81 0.59
C ILE A 63 10.63 11.25 0.98
N LEU A 64 10.38 11.52 2.25
CA LEU A 64 10.08 12.87 2.74
C LEU A 64 11.28 13.82 2.57
N ALA A 65 12.49 13.35 2.87
CA ALA A 65 13.72 14.10 2.67
C ALA A 65 13.94 14.40 1.18
N HIS A 66 13.79 13.40 0.31
CA HIS A 66 13.88 13.56 -1.14
C HIS A 66 12.91 14.61 -1.66
N ASN A 67 11.66 14.58 -1.22
CA ASN A 67 10.63 15.53 -1.63
C ASN A 67 10.92 16.98 -1.21
N GLN A 68 11.80 17.19 -0.23
CA GLN A 68 12.19 18.51 0.27
C GLN A 68 13.55 18.99 -0.25
N ARG A 69 14.36 18.09 -0.83
CA ARG A 69 15.66 18.46 -1.42
C ARG A 69 15.47 19.45 -2.57
N THR A 70 16.44 20.36 -2.72
CA THR A 70 16.48 21.28 -3.87
C THR A 70 17.03 20.56 -5.09
N TYR A 71 16.34 20.69 -6.21
CA TYR A 71 16.75 20.19 -7.54
C TYR A 71 16.61 21.32 -8.55
N GLU A 72 17.70 21.96 -8.90
CA GLU A 72 17.69 23.15 -9.78
C GLU A 72 17.02 22.88 -11.13
N GLU A 73 17.12 21.66 -11.64
CA GLU A 73 16.50 21.26 -12.91
C GLU A 73 14.96 21.36 -12.89
N LEU A 74 14.34 21.31 -11.72
CA LEU A 74 12.90 21.49 -11.60
C LEU A 74 12.43 22.90 -11.98
N ALA A 75 13.31 23.91 -11.91
CA ALA A 75 13.01 25.26 -12.35
C ALA A 75 12.70 25.33 -13.84
N TYR A 76 13.43 24.56 -14.64
CA TYR A 76 13.21 24.48 -16.10
C TYR A 76 11.91 23.74 -16.45
N ILE A 77 11.55 22.75 -15.65
CA ILE A 77 10.34 21.95 -15.85
C ILE A 77 9.09 22.70 -15.36
N ASN A 78 9.23 23.42 -14.26
CA ASN A 78 8.13 24.14 -13.62
C ASN A 78 8.52 25.58 -13.24
N PRO A 79 8.47 26.53 -14.20
CA PRO A 79 8.83 27.93 -13.97
C PRO A 79 8.02 28.62 -12.86
N LEU A 80 6.82 28.12 -12.55
CA LEU A 80 5.99 28.64 -11.46
C LEU A 80 6.70 28.65 -10.10
N LEU A 81 7.72 27.81 -9.92
CA LEU A 81 8.51 27.80 -8.70
C LEU A 81 9.28 29.11 -8.53
N ILE A 82 9.88 29.61 -9.60
CA ILE A 82 10.63 30.88 -9.62
C ILE A 82 9.66 32.04 -9.54
N GLU A 83 8.60 32.03 -10.34
CA GLU A 83 7.58 33.10 -10.38
C GLU A 83 6.92 33.35 -9.02
N ASN A 84 6.84 32.31 -8.17
CA ASN A 84 6.25 32.40 -6.82
C ASN A 84 7.28 32.41 -5.69
N ASP A 85 8.56 32.61 -5.99
CA ASP A 85 9.67 32.63 -5.01
C ASP A 85 9.66 31.41 -4.05
N LEU A 86 9.45 30.22 -4.63
CA LEU A 86 9.40 28.98 -3.87
C LEU A 86 10.73 28.21 -3.97
N VAL A 87 11.06 27.49 -2.88
CA VAL A 87 12.18 26.54 -2.90
C VAL A 87 11.95 25.53 -4.03
N ILE A 88 12.97 25.33 -4.87
CA ILE A 88 12.91 24.45 -6.05
C ILE A 88 12.98 22.99 -5.59
N SER A 89 11.86 22.44 -5.13
CA SER A 89 11.75 21.09 -4.60
C SER A 89 10.56 20.32 -5.21
N PRO A 90 10.60 18.97 -5.24
CA PRO A 90 9.49 18.16 -5.73
C PRO A 90 8.17 18.47 -5.03
N LYS A 91 8.20 18.66 -3.71
CA LYS A 91 7.02 19.03 -2.90
C LYS A 91 6.40 20.33 -3.38
N ASN A 92 7.21 21.39 -3.52
CA ASN A 92 6.71 22.69 -3.92
C ASN A 92 6.27 22.70 -5.39
N SER A 93 6.97 21.96 -6.26
CA SER A 93 6.56 21.78 -7.65
C SER A 93 5.19 21.12 -7.76
N TRP A 94 4.94 20.10 -6.96
CA TRP A 94 3.63 19.45 -6.87
C TRP A 94 2.56 20.44 -6.37
N MET A 95 2.80 21.09 -5.24
CA MET A 95 1.83 21.98 -4.59
C MET A 95 1.46 23.18 -5.48
N ILE A 96 2.44 23.82 -6.12
CA ILE A 96 2.16 24.96 -6.99
C ILE A 96 1.42 24.55 -8.26
N SER A 97 1.77 23.38 -8.83
CA SER A 97 1.09 22.85 -10.00
C SER A 97 -0.36 22.49 -9.70
N LEU A 98 -0.63 21.93 -8.53
CA LEU A 98 -1.99 21.65 -8.06
C LEU A 98 -2.80 22.95 -7.90
N LYS A 99 -2.21 23.97 -7.27
CA LYS A 99 -2.83 25.30 -7.08
C LYS A 99 -3.19 25.96 -8.41
N HIS A 100 -2.36 25.81 -9.44
CA HIS A 100 -2.57 26.36 -10.77
C HIS A 100 -3.37 25.45 -11.71
N GLY A 101 -4.00 24.37 -11.18
CA GLY A 101 -4.87 23.49 -11.95
C GLY A 101 -4.19 22.70 -13.07
N ARG A 102 -2.83 22.55 -13.03
CA ARG A 102 -2.09 21.77 -14.03
C ARG A 102 -2.44 20.26 -13.97
N PHE A 103 -2.97 19.82 -12.85
CA PHE A 103 -3.60 18.52 -12.66
C PHE A 103 -4.63 18.62 -11.55
N SER A 104 -5.62 17.73 -11.57
CA SER A 104 -6.62 17.64 -10.52
C SER A 104 -6.33 16.48 -9.58
N ALA A 105 -6.30 16.75 -8.28
CA ALA A 105 -6.36 15.69 -7.29
C ALA A 105 -7.85 15.36 -7.05
N ARG A 106 -8.24 14.10 -7.32
CA ARG A 106 -9.57 13.62 -6.96
C ARG A 106 -9.53 13.05 -5.55
N ALA A 107 -10.38 13.54 -4.67
CA ALA A 107 -10.63 12.86 -3.41
C ALA A 107 -11.33 11.53 -3.68
N VAL A 108 -10.74 10.45 -3.21
CA VAL A 108 -11.29 9.10 -3.35
C VAL A 108 -11.77 8.64 -1.98
N GLY A 109 -13.02 8.19 -1.89
CA GLY A 109 -13.58 7.65 -0.65
C GLY A 109 -12.89 6.35 -0.24
N ALA A 110 -12.82 6.08 1.07
CA ALA A 110 -12.20 4.86 1.60
C ALA A 110 -12.79 3.59 0.98
N ASP A 111 -14.09 3.57 0.75
CA ASP A 111 -14.79 2.43 0.15
C ASP A 111 -14.33 2.15 -1.30
N GLU A 112 -14.13 3.20 -2.10
CA GLU A 112 -13.59 3.08 -3.46
C GLU A 112 -12.14 2.56 -3.44
N VAL A 113 -11.34 3.00 -2.47
CA VAL A 113 -9.96 2.52 -2.28
C VAL A 113 -9.97 1.02 -1.94
N ILE A 114 -10.79 0.60 -0.98
CA ILE A 114 -10.95 -0.81 -0.58
C ILE A 114 -11.40 -1.65 -1.78
N ALA A 115 -12.42 -1.19 -2.50
CA ALA A 115 -12.98 -1.91 -3.63
C ALA A 115 -11.98 -2.11 -4.79
N ARG A 116 -11.08 -1.15 -5.02
CA ARG A 116 -10.17 -1.15 -6.18
C ARG A 116 -8.77 -1.68 -5.90
N LEU A 117 -8.25 -1.49 -4.69
CA LEU A 117 -6.85 -1.83 -4.37
C LEU A 117 -6.73 -3.18 -3.67
N LEU A 118 -7.76 -3.63 -2.94
CA LEU A 118 -7.72 -4.91 -2.25
C LEU A 118 -8.25 -6.04 -3.14
N ILE A 119 -7.77 -7.26 -2.86
CA ILE A 119 -8.11 -8.45 -3.64
C ILE A 119 -9.56 -8.87 -3.38
N PRO A 120 -10.38 -9.01 -4.43
CA PRO A 120 -11.75 -9.49 -4.28
C PRO A 120 -11.77 -10.99 -4.00
N VAL A 121 -12.49 -11.39 -2.97
CA VAL A 121 -12.71 -12.78 -2.60
C VAL A 121 -14.16 -12.99 -2.15
N ASN A 122 -14.61 -14.24 -2.18
CA ASN A 122 -15.87 -14.64 -1.57
C ASN A 122 -15.59 -15.27 -0.20
N ALA A 123 -16.25 -14.77 0.83
CA ALA A 123 -16.20 -15.32 2.17
C ALA A 123 -17.56 -15.98 2.53
N ASN A 124 -17.53 -16.96 3.41
CA ASN A 124 -18.74 -17.64 3.88
C ASN A 124 -19.16 -17.05 5.22
N ILE A 125 -20.43 -16.74 5.36
CA ILE A 125 -21.02 -16.38 6.65
C ILE A 125 -21.46 -17.67 7.33
N THR A 126 -21.00 -17.87 8.56
CA THR A 126 -21.29 -19.05 9.39
C THR A 126 -21.79 -18.60 10.76
N ALA A 127 -22.34 -19.54 11.53
CA ALA A 127 -22.73 -19.28 12.92
C ALA A 127 -21.54 -18.87 13.83
N GLY A 128 -20.31 -19.22 13.43
CA GLY A 128 -19.07 -18.87 14.14
C GLY A 128 -18.41 -17.57 13.67
N GLY A 129 -18.99 -16.88 12.70
CA GLY A 129 -18.43 -15.68 12.10
C GLY A 129 -18.24 -15.78 10.60
N ILE A 130 -17.50 -14.85 10.02
CA ILE A 130 -17.17 -14.82 8.60
C ILE A 130 -15.95 -15.72 8.38
N GLN A 131 -16.06 -16.71 7.53
CA GLN A 131 -15.00 -17.68 7.26
C GLN A 131 -14.34 -17.43 5.91
N TYR A 132 -13.02 -17.30 5.92
CA TYR A 132 -12.16 -17.26 4.72
C TYR A 132 -10.84 -17.99 5.00
N ASN A 133 -10.39 -18.87 4.09
CA ASN A 133 -9.13 -19.66 4.20
C ASN A 133 -8.93 -20.32 5.57
N ASN A 134 -9.96 -20.97 6.11
CA ASN A 134 -9.96 -21.58 7.45
C ASN A 134 -9.75 -20.63 8.64
N LEU A 135 -9.77 -19.32 8.38
CA LEU A 135 -9.77 -18.28 9.40
C LEU A 135 -11.19 -17.79 9.64
N PHE A 136 -11.48 -17.41 10.90
CA PHE A 136 -12.76 -16.86 11.29
C PHE A 136 -12.59 -15.40 11.70
N TYR A 137 -13.48 -14.56 11.20
CA TYR A 137 -13.51 -13.13 11.48
C TYR A 137 -14.81 -12.77 12.19
N GLU A 138 -14.77 -11.69 12.95
CA GLU A 138 -15.95 -11.15 13.62
C GLU A 138 -17.11 -11.00 12.63
N CYS A 139 -18.32 -11.28 13.09
CA CYS A 139 -19.55 -11.05 12.35
C CYS A 139 -20.56 -10.39 13.29
N ASP A 140 -21.36 -9.51 12.72
CA ASP A 140 -22.48 -8.94 13.46
C ASP A 140 -23.39 -10.07 13.96
N PRO A 141 -23.75 -10.09 15.26
CA PRO A 141 -24.58 -11.14 15.85
C PRO A 141 -25.92 -11.35 15.14
N GLU A 142 -26.53 -10.29 14.63
CA GLU A 142 -27.79 -10.36 13.89
C GLU A 142 -27.62 -11.13 12.58
N ILE A 143 -26.52 -10.89 11.86
CA ILE A 143 -26.19 -11.56 10.59
C ILE A 143 -25.83 -13.03 10.86
N ALA A 144 -25.03 -13.28 11.89
CA ALA A 144 -24.64 -14.63 12.29
C ALA A 144 -25.85 -15.47 12.74
N SER A 145 -26.83 -14.87 13.41
CA SER A 145 -28.07 -15.55 13.81
C SER A 145 -28.97 -15.88 12.62
N GLY A 146 -29.01 -15.01 11.60
CA GLY A 146 -29.74 -15.26 10.36
C GLY A 146 -29.27 -16.52 9.62
N VAL A 147 -27.97 -16.83 9.66
CA VAL A 147 -27.40 -18.03 9.04
C VAL A 147 -27.91 -19.33 9.70
N ARG A 148 -28.23 -19.30 10.97
CA ARG A 148 -28.85 -20.46 11.66
C ARG A 148 -30.23 -20.79 11.11
N VAL A 149 -30.94 -19.81 10.59
CA VAL A 149 -32.31 -19.94 10.06
C VAL A 149 -32.29 -20.22 8.55
N PHE A 150 -31.45 -19.50 7.79
CA PHE A 150 -31.48 -19.51 6.33
C PHE A 150 -30.34 -20.31 5.68
N GLY A 151 -29.42 -20.88 6.47
CA GLY A 151 -28.27 -21.64 5.98
C GLY A 151 -27.07 -20.77 5.62
N ARG A 152 -26.01 -21.40 5.11
CA ARG A 152 -24.75 -20.70 4.72
C ARG A 152 -25.02 -19.70 3.62
N THR A 153 -24.52 -18.48 3.82
CA THR A 153 -24.59 -17.39 2.85
C THR A 153 -23.18 -16.95 2.51
N THR A 154 -22.96 -16.58 1.25
CA THR A 154 -21.67 -15.99 0.81
C THR A 154 -21.78 -14.49 0.81
N CYS A 155 -20.67 -13.81 1.12
CA CYS A 155 -20.55 -12.35 1.04
C CYS A 155 -19.30 -11.95 0.24
N GLU A 156 -19.34 -10.75 -0.31
CA GLU A 156 -18.18 -10.17 -0.98
C GLU A 156 -17.21 -9.65 0.07
N ALA A 157 -15.96 -10.07 -0.03
CA ALA A 157 -14.90 -9.58 0.83
C ALA A 157 -13.73 -8.99 0.03
N ARG A 158 -12.93 -8.18 0.70
CA ARG A 158 -11.68 -7.61 0.21
C ARG A 158 -10.59 -7.91 1.21
N ILE A 159 -9.48 -8.44 0.73
CA ILE A 159 -8.34 -8.82 1.56
C ILE A 159 -7.07 -8.12 1.12
N ASP A 160 -6.16 -7.93 2.08
CA ASP A 160 -4.76 -7.60 1.85
C ASP A 160 -3.95 -8.88 2.03
N ASP A 161 -3.24 -9.33 0.99
CA ASP A 161 -2.41 -10.56 1.06
C ASP A 161 -1.32 -10.50 2.13
N ASN A 162 -0.95 -9.30 2.54
CA ASN A 162 0.09 -9.10 3.54
C ASN A 162 -0.46 -9.00 4.98
N CYS A 163 -1.78 -9.04 5.16
CA CYS A 163 -2.42 -8.85 6.45
C CYS A 163 -3.60 -9.79 6.63
N VAL A 164 -3.49 -10.70 7.60
CA VAL A 164 -4.56 -11.63 7.96
C VAL A 164 -5.39 -11.17 9.16
N ASP A 165 -5.01 -10.08 9.82
CA ASP A 165 -5.64 -9.62 11.06
C ASP A 165 -7.06 -9.10 10.85
N TYR A 166 -7.40 -8.74 9.62
CA TYR A 166 -8.73 -8.25 9.27
C TYR A 166 -9.06 -8.47 7.80
N ILE A 167 -10.35 -8.48 7.51
CA ILE A 167 -10.91 -8.41 6.16
C ILE A 167 -11.95 -7.30 6.08
N TYR A 168 -12.20 -6.82 4.88
CA TYR A 168 -13.30 -5.91 4.63
C TYR A 168 -14.43 -6.68 3.96
N VAL A 169 -15.66 -6.56 4.47
CA VAL A 169 -16.83 -7.30 3.98
C VAL A 169 -17.97 -6.35 3.70
N ARG A 170 -18.71 -6.62 2.63
CA ARG A 170 -20.01 -6.03 2.39
C ARG A 170 -21.06 -7.13 2.17
N PHE A 171 -22.20 -6.97 2.80
CA PHE A 171 -23.28 -7.95 2.77
C PHE A 171 -24.27 -7.69 1.62
N ASP A 172 -24.33 -6.44 1.13
CA ASP A 172 -25.16 -6.03 0.01
C ASP A 172 -24.34 -5.15 -0.94
N LYS A 173 -24.65 -5.24 -2.25
CA LYS A 173 -23.96 -4.46 -3.31
C LYS A 173 -24.00 -2.96 -3.09
N ASN A 174 -25.04 -2.46 -2.40
CA ASN A 174 -25.23 -1.06 -2.11
C ASN A 174 -24.66 -0.62 -0.75
N SER A 175 -24.14 -1.56 0.05
CA SER A 175 -23.53 -1.23 1.34
C SER A 175 -22.04 -0.95 1.20
N ILE A 176 -21.50 -0.20 2.17
CA ILE A 176 -20.07 0.08 2.29
C ILE A 176 -19.34 -1.14 2.84
N PHE A 177 -18.05 -1.27 2.52
CA PHE A 177 -17.19 -2.28 3.11
C PHE A 177 -16.94 -1.97 4.59
N LYS A 178 -17.25 -2.92 5.47
CA LYS A 178 -16.95 -2.86 6.90
C LYS A 178 -15.76 -3.74 7.24
N LYS A 179 -14.93 -3.27 8.15
CA LYS A 179 -13.75 -3.99 8.64
C LYS A 179 -14.16 -5.00 9.70
N HIS A 180 -13.71 -6.24 9.55
CA HIS A 180 -13.96 -7.35 10.47
C HIS A 180 -12.63 -7.94 10.90
N TYR A 181 -12.40 -8.07 12.20
CA TYR A 181 -11.14 -8.54 12.76
C TYR A 181 -11.11 -10.05 12.91
N LEU A 182 -9.90 -10.62 12.82
CA LEU A 182 -9.65 -12.03 13.02
C LEU A 182 -10.02 -12.43 14.46
N LEU A 183 -10.86 -13.44 14.59
CA LEU A 183 -11.14 -14.05 15.88
C LEU A 183 -9.92 -14.87 16.30
N LYS A 184 -9.29 -14.49 17.40
CA LYS A 184 -8.24 -15.31 18.01
C LYS A 184 -8.87 -16.65 18.38
N LYS A 185 -8.25 -17.77 17.94
CA LYS A 185 -8.60 -19.09 18.49
C LYS A 185 -8.53 -18.95 20.01
N ARG A 186 -9.64 -19.19 20.69
CA ARG A 186 -9.57 -19.47 22.12
C ARG A 186 -8.79 -20.78 22.21
N ASP A 187 -7.65 -20.74 22.86
CA ASP A 187 -6.95 -21.95 23.25
C ASP A 187 -7.95 -22.76 24.06
N VAL A 188 -8.29 -23.93 23.50
CA VAL A 188 -9.15 -24.93 24.17
C VAL A 188 -8.26 -25.75 25.07
#